data_e25cc7e8be8869d20d8e56d8fb27227b
#
_entry.id   e25cc7e8be8869d20d8e56d8fb27227b
#
_cell.length_a   1.000
_cell.length_b   1.000
_cell.length_c   1.000
_cell.angle_alpha   90.00
_cell.angle_beta   90.00
_cell.angle_gamma   90.00
#
_symmetry.space_group_name_H-M   'P 1'
#
loop_
_entity.id
_entity.type
_entity.pdbx_description
1 polymer ?
#
loop_
_entity_poly.entity_id
_entity_poly.type
_entity_poly.pdbx_seq_one_letter_code
_entity_poly.pdbx_strand_id
1 'polypeptide(L)'
;MRGEVIAMDGYILRNRQEQLTLPADAADKLLQSGQGDAALLYLALRRFGRGVTPEELEKVLPISRLRIDAAERVLQDLDLLPRPARQAPPDPADERPVYTAQDIAGLLTDNEGFRLLVPQTEQQLGKKLRTADLQILAGLYDDLGMPADVIYLLVCHCVERARSQWGEGRRPTMRQVEKEGYRWAQLGIFDQNSAAVYLKKWAERNRKYTSYLSNLRILNRPPVEA
;
A
#
# COMPACT_ATOMS: atom_id res chain seq x y z
N MET A 1 24.85 38.98 13.22
CA MET A 1 23.40 38.79 13.40
C MET A 1 23.16 37.41 13.94
N ARG A 2 22.66 37.33 15.16
CA ARG A 2 22.43 36.05 15.88
C ARG A 2 21.17 35.39 15.30
N GLY A 3 21.34 34.15 14.78
CA GLY A 3 20.22 33.35 14.32
C GLY A 3 19.36 32.95 15.52
N GLU A 4 18.10 33.27 15.44
CA GLU A 4 17.09 32.92 16.41
C GLU A 4 16.87 31.41 16.41
N VAL A 5 17.15 30.77 17.55
CA VAL A 5 16.91 29.34 17.76
C VAL A 5 15.44 29.21 18.16
N ILE A 6 14.60 28.74 17.25
CA ILE A 6 13.24 28.33 17.59
C ILE A 6 13.34 26.98 18.31
N ALA A 7 13.30 27.03 19.64
CA ALA A 7 13.21 25.83 20.47
C ALA A 7 11.76 25.32 20.42
N MET A 8 11.52 24.27 19.67
CA MET A 8 10.35 23.41 19.88
C MET A 8 10.75 22.31 20.87
N ASP A 9 9.91 22.10 21.87
CA ASP A 9 10.11 21.12 22.93
C ASP A 9 10.46 19.74 22.34
N GLY A 10 11.74 19.34 22.40
CA GLY A 10 12.19 17.97 22.20
C GLY A 10 13.19 17.68 21.08
N TYR A 11 13.25 18.43 19.95
CA TYR A 11 14.15 18.09 18.84
C TYR A 11 14.88 19.32 18.28
N ILE A 12 16.22 19.27 18.25
CA ILE A 12 17.07 20.31 17.67
C ILE A 12 17.70 19.77 16.39
N LEU A 13 17.36 20.34 15.24
CA LEU A 13 18.02 20.03 13.96
C LEU A 13 19.35 20.77 13.88
N ARG A 14 20.45 20.03 13.59
CA ARG A 14 21.76 20.65 13.30
C ARG A 14 21.66 21.41 11.99
N ASN A 15 21.82 22.73 12.07
CA ASN A 15 21.86 23.59 10.88
C ASN A 15 23.17 23.36 10.13
N ARG A 16 23.09 22.89 8.87
CA ARG A 16 24.19 22.92 7.90
C ARG A 16 23.97 24.05 6.90
N GLN A 17 25.03 24.54 6.31
CA GLN A 17 25.02 25.72 5.40
C GLN A 17 24.14 25.56 4.15
N GLU A 18 23.74 24.34 3.78
CA GLU A 18 22.81 24.08 2.69
C GLU A 18 21.39 24.00 3.23
N GLN A 19 20.57 24.98 2.90
CA GLN A 19 19.16 25.03 3.31
C GLN A 19 18.27 24.59 2.14
N LEU A 20 17.40 23.62 2.40
CA LEU A 20 16.33 23.23 1.48
C LEU A 20 15.06 24.02 1.87
N THR A 21 14.64 24.94 1.00
CA THR A 21 13.42 25.71 1.24
C THR A 21 12.20 24.92 0.79
N LEU A 22 11.27 24.65 1.72
CA LEU A 22 9.97 24.06 1.42
C LEU A 22 8.88 25.13 1.57
N PRO A 23 7.90 25.20 0.63
CA PRO A 23 6.67 25.95 0.85
C PRO A 23 5.90 25.38 2.04
N ALA A 24 5.36 26.25 2.90
CA ALA A 24 4.65 25.80 4.12
C ALA A 24 3.41 24.95 3.78
N ASP A 25 2.66 25.33 2.74
CA ASP A 25 1.49 24.59 2.26
C ASP A 25 1.83 23.19 1.77
N ALA A 26 2.99 23.01 1.12
CA ALA A 26 3.46 21.70 0.69
C ALA A 26 3.87 20.84 1.89
N ALA A 27 4.53 21.43 2.89
CA ALA A 27 4.88 20.73 4.13
C ALA A 27 3.61 20.27 4.87
N ASP A 28 2.62 21.13 5.01
CA ASP A 28 1.35 20.83 5.68
C ASP A 28 0.60 19.68 4.97
N LYS A 29 0.51 19.72 3.64
CA LYS A 29 -0.11 18.65 2.85
C LYS A 29 0.60 17.32 3.03
N LEU A 30 1.93 17.29 3.02
CA LEU A 30 2.73 16.09 3.21
C LEU A 30 2.56 15.53 4.63
N LEU A 31 2.59 16.37 5.66
CA LEU A 31 2.38 15.96 7.05
C LEU A 31 0.98 15.39 7.26
N GLN A 32 -0.06 16.05 6.72
CA GLN A 32 -1.44 15.58 6.84
C GLN A 32 -1.71 14.29 6.05
N SER A 33 -0.97 14.05 4.96
CA SER A 33 -1.11 12.82 4.18
C SER A 33 -0.65 11.59 4.95
N GLY A 34 0.31 11.74 5.86
CA GLY A 34 0.94 10.65 6.59
C GLY A 34 1.73 9.67 5.71
N GLN A 35 2.00 10.04 4.44
CA GLN A 35 2.67 9.18 3.46
C GLN A 35 4.18 9.48 3.43
N GLY A 36 4.96 8.70 4.18
CA GLY A 36 6.41 8.90 4.29
C GLY A 36 7.15 8.84 2.95
N ASP A 37 6.78 7.91 2.08
CA ASP A 37 7.39 7.75 0.75
C ASP A 37 7.16 8.98 -0.14
N ALA A 38 5.96 9.57 -0.09
CA ALA A 38 5.64 10.80 -0.81
C ALA A 38 6.47 11.98 -0.28
N ALA A 39 6.65 12.08 1.03
CA ALA A 39 7.50 13.11 1.64
C ALA A 39 8.97 12.93 1.25
N LEU A 40 9.50 11.71 1.26
CA LEU A 40 10.87 11.40 0.82
C LEU A 40 11.06 11.73 -0.66
N LEU A 41 10.12 11.34 -1.52
CA LEU A 41 10.17 11.66 -2.95
C LEU A 41 10.13 13.18 -3.18
N TYR A 42 9.24 13.90 -2.48
CA TYR A 42 9.17 15.36 -2.61
C TYR A 42 10.47 16.05 -2.19
N LEU A 43 11.09 15.61 -1.08
CA LEU A 43 12.39 16.12 -0.63
C LEU A 43 13.49 15.84 -1.65
N ALA A 44 13.53 14.63 -2.24
CA ALA A 44 14.49 14.28 -3.27
C ALA A 44 14.33 15.17 -4.51
N LEU A 45 13.10 15.35 -5.00
CA LEU A 45 12.82 16.22 -6.15
C LEU A 45 13.19 17.69 -5.88
N ARG A 46 12.98 18.16 -4.66
CA ARG A 46 13.40 19.52 -4.25
C ARG A 46 14.92 19.64 -4.13
N ARG A 47 15.61 18.60 -3.69
CA ARG A 47 17.07 18.58 -3.52
C ARG A 47 17.82 18.51 -4.84
N PHE A 48 17.35 17.67 -5.77
CA PHE A 48 18.04 17.41 -7.03
C PHE A 48 17.54 18.27 -8.20
N GLY A 49 16.37 18.88 -8.07
CA GLY A 49 15.84 19.81 -9.06
C GLY A 49 15.09 19.12 -10.21
N ARG A 50 14.86 19.89 -11.29
CA ARG A 50 14.14 19.41 -12.47
C ARG A 50 15.02 18.50 -13.31
N GLY A 51 14.49 17.35 -13.77
CA GLY A 51 15.15 16.45 -14.72
C GLY A 51 15.79 15.22 -14.11
N VAL A 52 15.52 14.93 -12.82
CA VAL A 52 15.95 13.67 -12.19
C VAL A 52 15.19 12.51 -12.81
N THR A 53 15.91 11.51 -13.30
CA THR A 53 15.32 10.30 -13.87
C THR A 53 14.85 9.36 -12.76
N PRO A 54 13.86 8.52 -13.05
CA PRO A 54 13.41 7.51 -12.07
C PRO A 54 14.52 6.55 -11.62
N GLU A 55 15.48 6.22 -12.51
CA GLU A 55 16.63 5.37 -12.19
C GLU A 55 17.61 6.06 -11.22
N GLU A 56 17.72 7.38 -11.29
CA GLU A 56 18.53 8.17 -10.34
C GLU A 56 17.83 8.24 -8.98
N LEU A 57 16.50 8.35 -8.95
CA LEU A 57 15.72 8.32 -7.72
C LEU A 57 15.84 6.98 -6.99
N GLU A 58 15.83 5.86 -7.71
CA GLU A 58 16.04 4.52 -7.13
C GLU A 58 17.42 4.36 -6.46
N LYS A 59 18.44 5.03 -6.97
CA LYS A 59 19.78 5.01 -6.35
C LYS A 59 19.89 5.85 -5.08
N VAL A 60 19.04 6.85 -4.96
CA VAL A 60 19.08 7.82 -3.85
C VAL A 60 18.07 7.46 -2.76
N LEU A 61 16.91 6.97 -3.14
CA LEU A 61 15.83 6.64 -2.22
C LEU A 61 15.89 5.14 -1.85
N PRO A 62 15.82 4.79 -0.55
CA PRO A 62 15.84 3.40 -0.11
C PRO A 62 14.47 2.72 -0.30
N ILE A 63 13.83 2.94 -1.46
CA ILE A 63 12.49 2.41 -1.80
C ILE A 63 12.50 1.91 -3.24
N SER A 64 11.72 0.85 -3.50
CA SER A 64 11.60 0.24 -4.83
C SER A 64 10.92 1.18 -5.84
N ARG A 65 11.12 0.93 -7.12
CA ARG A 65 10.49 1.67 -8.23
C ARG A 65 8.98 1.80 -8.06
N LEU A 66 8.32 0.70 -7.71
CA LEU A 66 6.87 0.69 -7.53
C LEU A 66 6.42 1.62 -6.39
N ARG A 67 7.20 1.71 -5.32
CA ARG A 67 6.93 2.65 -4.22
C ARG A 67 7.17 4.10 -4.63
N ILE A 68 8.14 4.34 -5.51
CA ILE A 68 8.35 5.67 -6.12
C ILE A 68 7.13 6.06 -6.96
N ASP A 69 6.62 5.16 -7.80
CA ASP A 69 5.44 5.40 -8.63
C ASP A 69 4.17 5.63 -7.79
N ALA A 70 4.04 4.91 -6.66
CA ALA A 70 2.96 5.14 -5.71
C ALA A 70 3.07 6.50 -5.01
N ALA A 71 4.27 6.87 -4.59
CA ALA A 71 4.57 8.18 -3.98
C ALA A 71 4.30 9.33 -4.96
N GLU A 72 4.64 9.15 -6.24
CA GLU A 72 4.35 10.12 -7.30
C GLU A 72 2.85 10.37 -7.44
N ARG A 73 2.03 9.32 -7.43
CA ARG A 73 0.56 9.46 -7.47
C ARG A 73 0.01 10.22 -6.27
N VAL A 74 0.54 9.94 -5.07
CA VAL A 74 0.16 10.69 -3.87
C VAL A 74 0.51 12.16 -4.02
N LEU A 75 1.70 12.50 -4.53
CA LEU A 75 2.08 13.89 -4.77
C LEU A 75 1.20 14.58 -5.83
N GLN A 76 0.75 13.85 -6.85
CA GLN A 76 -0.20 14.32 -7.85
C GLN A 76 -1.59 14.57 -7.25
N ASP A 77 -2.04 13.71 -6.33
CA ASP A 77 -3.34 13.87 -5.64
C ASP A 77 -3.32 15.04 -4.64
N LEU A 78 -2.14 15.36 -4.10
CA LEU A 78 -1.92 16.54 -3.24
C LEU A 78 -1.70 17.84 -4.03
N ASP A 79 -1.74 17.79 -5.38
CA ASP A 79 -1.38 18.90 -6.29
C ASP A 79 0.04 19.45 -6.04
N LEU A 80 0.97 18.59 -5.64
CA LEU A 80 2.39 18.89 -5.47
C LEU A 80 3.26 18.51 -6.67
N LEU A 81 2.72 17.65 -7.57
CA LEU A 81 3.29 17.31 -8.87
C LEU A 81 2.24 17.47 -9.98
N PRO A 82 2.64 17.90 -11.20
CA PRO A 82 1.74 17.97 -12.32
C PRO A 82 1.26 16.55 -12.69
N ARG A 83 -0.04 16.40 -12.92
CA ARG A 83 -0.59 15.14 -13.46
C ARG A 83 -0.18 15.02 -14.92
N PRO A 84 0.49 13.94 -15.34
CA PRO A 84 0.68 13.69 -16.76
C PRO A 84 -0.69 13.58 -17.43
N ALA A 85 -0.81 14.16 -18.63
CA ALA A 85 -2.01 13.98 -19.43
C ALA A 85 -2.30 12.48 -19.52
N ARG A 86 -3.51 12.08 -19.10
CA ARG A 86 -3.97 10.70 -18.90
C ARG A 86 -3.54 9.78 -20.06
N GLN A 87 -2.37 9.16 -19.92
CA GLN A 87 -2.12 7.89 -20.56
C GLN A 87 -2.73 6.85 -19.62
N ALA A 88 -3.65 6.04 -20.13
CA ALA A 88 -4.13 4.89 -19.38
C ALA A 88 -2.90 4.09 -18.92
N PRO A 89 -2.80 3.73 -17.62
CA PRO A 89 -1.68 2.91 -17.18
C PRO A 89 -1.67 1.64 -18.03
N PRO A 90 -0.49 1.18 -18.48
CA PRO A 90 -0.39 -0.12 -19.13
C PRO A 90 -1.06 -1.15 -18.21
N ASP A 91 -1.83 -2.05 -18.81
CA ASP A 91 -2.55 -3.07 -18.05
C ASP A 91 -1.49 -3.92 -17.31
N PRO A 92 -1.47 -3.97 -15.98
CA PRO A 92 -0.43 -4.68 -15.23
C PRO A 92 -0.42 -6.20 -15.48
N ALA A 93 -1.29 -6.67 -16.37
CA ALA A 93 -1.38 -8.07 -16.73
C ALA A 93 -0.24 -8.56 -17.64
N ASP A 94 0.41 -7.66 -18.42
CA ASP A 94 1.36 -8.07 -19.46
C ASP A 94 2.83 -8.14 -19.02
N GLU A 95 3.20 -7.61 -17.85
CA GLU A 95 4.61 -7.54 -17.40
C GLU A 95 4.87 -8.26 -16.05
N ARG A 96 3.98 -9.14 -15.63
CA ARG A 96 4.16 -9.82 -14.34
C ARG A 96 5.29 -10.85 -14.42
N PRO A 97 6.25 -10.83 -13.50
CA PRO A 97 7.25 -11.88 -13.44
C PRO A 97 6.56 -13.23 -13.20
N VAL A 98 6.90 -14.21 -14.02
CA VAL A 98 6.39 -15.58 -13.87
C VAL A 98 7.32 -16.34 -12.93
N TYR A 99 6.93 -16.48 -11.68
CA TYR A 99 7.68 -17.26 -10.69
C TYR A 99 7.63 -18.74 -11.02
N THR A 100 8.78 -19.37 -11.20
CA THR A 100 8.90 -20.82 -11.36
C THR A 100 8.79 -21.53 -9.99
N ALA A 101 8.61 -22.84 -10.00
CA ALA A 101 8.64 -23.63 -8.76
C ALA A 101 9.98 -23.50 -8.02
N GLN A 102 11.07 -23.27 -8.77
CA GLN A 102 12.42 -23.09 -8.23
C GLN A 102 12.55 -21.74 -7.50
N ASP A 103 12.00 -20.66 -8.08
CA ASP A 103 12.00 -19.33 -7.46
C ASP A 103 11.21 -19.34 -6.14
N ILE A 104 10.05 -20.00 -6.13
CA ILE A 104 9.24 -20.17 -4.92
C ILE A 104 9.99 -20.98 -3.85
N ALA A 105 10.68 -22.05 -4.24
CA ALA A 105 11.49 -22.84 -3.32
C ALA A 105 12.65 -22.02 -2.74
N GLY A 106 13.30 -21.18 -3.56
CA GLY A 106 14.31 -20.22 -3.12
C GLY A 106 13.74 -19.24 -2.10
N LEU A 107 12.62 -18.60 -2.40
CA LEU A 107 11.95 -17.68 -1.46
C LEU A 107 11.58 -18.34 -0.13
N LEU A 108 11.13 -19.58 -0.14
CA LEU A 108 10.81 -20.35 1.07
C LEU A 108 12.03 -20.71 1.91
N THR A 109 13.20 -20.86 1.26
CA THR A 109 14.46 -21.23 1.92
C THR A 109 15.18 -20.00 2.46
N ASP A 110 15.28 -18.95 1.66
CA ASP A 110 16.14 -17.80 1.90
C ASP A 110 15.44 -16.67 2.65
N ASN A 111 14.10 -16.65 2.61
CA ASN A 111 13.28 -15.58 3.19
C ASN A 111 12.41 -16.09 4.34
N GLU A 112 12.81 -15.78 5.58
CA GLU A 112 12.04 -16.15 6.77
C GLU A 112 10.65 -15.52 6.79
N GLY A 113 10.53 -14.25 6.37
CA GLY A 113 9.26 -13.54 6.28
C GLY A 113 8.27 -14.24 5.34
N PHE A 114 8.73 -14.64 4.15
CA PHE A 114 7.90 -15.37 3.20
C PHE A 114 7.53 -16.76 3.70
N ARG A 115 8.49 -17.48 4.31
CA ARG A 115 8.27 -18.81 4.90
C ARG A 115 7.19 -18.79 5.99
N LEU A 116 7.14 -17.75 6.82
CA LEU A 116 6.12 -17.58 7.87
C LEU A 116 4.78 -17.10 7.31
N LEU A 117 4.79 -16.32 6.24
CA LEU A 117 3.60 -15.79 5.61
C LEU A 117 2.72 -16.87 4.98
N VAL A 118 3.32 -17.90 4.37
CA VAL A 118 2.60 -18.99 3.69
C VAL A 118 1.63 -19.71 4.64
N PRO A 119 2.04 -20.31 5.78
CA PRO A 119 1.13 -20.99 6.68
C PRO A 119 0.09 -20.05 7.31
N GLN A 120 0.45 -18.79 7.58
CA GLN A 120 -0.50 -17.78 8.08
C GLN A 120 -1.61 -17.51 7.05
N THR A 121 -1.24 -17.37 5.78
CA THR A 121 -2.18 -17.17 4.67
C THR A 121 -3.10 -18.39 4.51
N GLU A 122 -2.54 -19.61 4.57
CA GLU A 122 -3.31 -20.85 4.52
C GLU A 122 -4.35 -20.94 5.64
N GLN A 123 -3.94 -20.58 6.85
CA GLN A 123 -4.83 -20.55 8.02
C GLN A 123 -5.98 -19.56 7.82
N GLN A 124 -5.72 -18.35 7.33
CA GLN A 124 -6.75 -17.35 7.08
C GLN A 124 -7.71 -17.75 5.96
N LEU A 125 -7.20 -18.35 4.89
CA LEU A 125 -8.00 -18.82 3.77
C LEU A 125 -8.68 -20.16 4.03
N GLY A 126 -8.27 -20.89 5.07
CA GLY A 126 -8.80 -22.22 5.41
C GLY A 126 -8.51 -23.30 4.35
N LYS A 127 -7.45 -23.12 3.55
CA LYS A 127 -7.03 -24.05 2.50
C LYS A 127 -5.52 -24.04 2.32
N LYS A 128 -4.97 -25.15 1.83
CA LYS A 128 -3.58 -25.20 1.37
C LYS A 128 -3.40 -24.41 0.08
N LEU A 129 -2.29 -23.65 -0.01
CA LEU A 129 -1.95 -22.90 -1.20
C LEU A 129 -1.38 -23.82 -2.27
N ARG A 130 -1.90 -23.70 -3.49
CA ARG A 130 -1.38 -24.37 -4.69
C ARG A 130 -0.23 -23.54 -5.28
N THR A 131 0.52 -24.11 -6.20
CA THR A 131 1.62 -23.43 -6.89
C THR A 131 1.18 -22.08 -7.47
N ALA A 132 0.02 -22.02 -8.12
CA ALA A 132 -0.52 -20.76 -8.64
C ALA A 132 -0.86 -19.74 -7.54
N ASP A 133 -1.31 -20.20 -6.36
CA ASP A 133 -1.57 -19.32 -5.22
C ASP A 133 -0.25 -18.80 -4.63
N LEU A 134 0.80 -19.63 -4.60
CA LEU A 134 2.15 -19.27 -4.15
C LEU A 134 2.83 -18.28 -5.10
N GLN A 135 2.62 -18.44 -6.41
CA GLN A 135 3.11 -17.47 -7.42
C GLN A 135 2.52 -16.09 -7.19
N ILE A 136 1.23 -15.99 -6.89
CA ILE A 136 0.59 -14.73 -6.55
C ILE A 136 1.20 -14.14 -5.26
N LEU A 137 1.40 -14.98 -4.25
CA LEU A 137 1.97 -14.52 -2.98
C LEU A 137 3.41 -14.04 -3.15
N ALA A 138 4.21 -14.75 -3.98
CA ALA A 138 5.57 -14.34 -4.34
C ALA A 138 5.56 -12.99 -5.08
N GLY A 139 4.64 -12.78 -6.03
CA GLY A 139 4.48 -11.51 -6.72
C GLY A 139 4.18 -10.34 -5.78
N LEU A 140 3.32 -10.54 -4.78
CA LEU A 140 3.04 -9.51 -3.78
C LEU A 140 4.26 -9.21 -2.89
N TYR A 141 5.03 -10.24 -2.54
CA TYR A 141 6.17 -10.13 -1.64
C TYR A 141 7.42 -9.58 -2.31
N ASP A 142 7.80 -10.14 -3.46
CA ASP A 142 9.06 -9.87 -4.16
C ASP A 142 8.91 -8.76 -5.21
N ASP A 143 7.94 -8.88 -6.14
CA ASP A 143 7.73 -7.91 -7.23
C ASP A 143 7.15 -6.60 -6.70
N LEU A 144 6.05 -6.64 -5.92
CA LEU A 144 5.48 -5.45 -5.30
C LEU A 144 6.30 -4.96 -4.10
N GLY A 145 7.23 -5.75 -3.56
CA GLY A 145 8.04 -5.40 -2.40
C GLY A 145 7.20 -5.15 -1.13
N MET A 146 6.05 -5.80 -1.01
CA MET A 146 5.21 -5.67 0.17
C MET A 146 5.78 -6.46 1.34
N PRO A 147 5.97 -5.88 2.53
CA PRO A 147 6.37 -6.63 3.73
C PRO A 147 5.37 -7.74 4.08
N ALA A 148 5.86 -8.86 4.63
CA ALA A 148 5.05 -10.03 4.97
C ALA A 148 3.87 -9.71 5.91
N ASP A 149 4.08 -8.83 6.88
CA ASP A 149 3.07 -8.35 7.81
C ASP A 149 1.97 -7.53 7.13
N VAL A 150 2.32 -6.72 6.14
CA VAL A 150 1.34 -5.95 5.33
C VAL A 150 0.53 -6.90 4.44
N ILE A 151 1.18 -7.90 3.82
CA ILE A 151 0.47 -8.93 3.04
C ILE A 151 -0.49 -9.73 3.93
N TYR A 152 -0.07 -10.07 5.16
CA TYR A 152 -0.95 -10.73 6.12
C TYR A 152 -2.19 -9.89 6.43
N LEU A 153 -2.03 -8.59 6.70
CA LEU A 153 -3.14 -7.65 6.90
C LEU A 153 -4.05 -7.54 5.66
N LEU A 154 -3.46 -7.54 4.47
CA LEU A 154 -4.20 -7.58 3.21
C LEU A 154 -5.08 -8.83 3.08
N VAL A 155 -4.52 -10.01 3.39
CA VAL A 155 -5.27 -11.28 3.38
C VAL A 155 -6.41 -11.24 4.38
N CYS A 156 -6.16 -10.80 5.62
CA CYS A 156 -7.19 -10.64 6.64
C CYS A 156 -8.31 -9.69 6.18
N HIS A 157 -7.94 -8.57 5.57
CA HIS A 157 -8.90 -7.62 5.00
C HIS A 157 -9.77 -8.26 3.92
N CYS A 158 -9.17 -9.00 2.99
CA CYS A 158 -9.91 -9.68 1.93
C CYS A 158 -10.87 -10.73 2.48
N VAL A 159 -10.47 -11.47 3.53
CA VAL A 159 -11.32 -12.45 4.22
C VAL A 159 -12.51 -11.76 4.88
N GLU A 160 -12.28 -10.68 5.62
CA GLU A 160 -13.34 -9.93 6.29
C GLU A 160 -14.30 -9.28 5.29
N ARG A 161 -13.77 -8.76 4.18
CA ARG A 161 -14.57 -8.21 3.09
C ARG A 161 -15.44 -9.28 2.43
N ALA A 162 -14.88 -10.47 2.16
CA ALA A 162 -15.63 -11.59 1.61
C ALA A 162 -16.76 -12.04 2.56
N ARG A 163 -16.45 -12.11 3.87
CA ARG A 163 -17.42 -12.42 4.91
C ARG A 163 -18.56 -11.39 4.98
N SER A 164 -18.23 -10.11 4.92
CA SER A 164 -19.21 -9.03 4.94
C SER A 164 -20.13 -9.01 3.72
N GLN A 165 -19.62 -9.37 2.53
CA GLN A 165 -20.36 -9.31 1.28
C GLN A 165 -21.15 -10.57 0.98
N TRP A 166 -20.63 -11.74 1.33
CA TRP A 166 -21.19 -13.03 0.90
C TRP A 166 -21.54 -13.98 2.04
N GLY A 167 -21.42 -13.51 3.28
CA GLY A 167 -21.78 -14.25 4.49
C GLY A 167 -20.64 -15.10 5.06
N GLU A 168 -20.90 -15.68 6.23
CA GLU A 168 -19.94 -16.52 6.94
C GLU A 168 -19.62 -17.79 6.15
N GLY A 169 -18.33 -18.18 6.15
CA GLY A 169 -17.83 -19.35 5.42
C GLY A 169 -17.32 -19.08 4.00
N ARG A 170 -17.61 -17.92 3.43
CA ARG A 170 -17.03 -17.52 2.14
C ARG A 170 -15.62 -17.00 2.33
N ARG A 171 -14.71 -17.44 1.46
CA ARG A 171 -13.30 -17.06 1.45
C ARG A 171 -12.93 -16.43 0.11
N PRO A 172 -12.03 -15.44 0.11
CA PRO A 172 -11.55 -14.84 -1.14
C PRO A 172 -10.68 -15.83 -1.90
N THR A 173 -10.63 -15.69 -3.20
CA THR A 173 -9.62 -16.36 -4.04
C THR A 173 -8.30 -15.59 -3.99
N MET A 174 -7.16 -16.24 -4.26
CA MET A 174 -5.87 -15.54 -4.32
C MET A 174 -5.84 -14.44 -5.39
N ARG A 175 -6.55 -14.60 -6.50
CA ARG A 175 -6.70 -13.52 -7.50
C ARG A 175 -7.42 -12.27 -6.95
N GLN A 176 -8.36 -12.45 -6.02
CA GLN A 176 -9.00 -11.30 -5.36
C GLN A 176 -8.04 -10.61 -4.38
N VAL A 177 -7.22 -11.41 -3.67
CA VAL A 177 -6.15 -10.88 -2.82
C VAL A 177 -5.12 -10.13 -3.64
N GLU A 178 -4.68 -10.70 -4.76
CA GLU A 178 -3.77 -10.08 -5.72
C GLU A 178 -4.29 -8.72 -6.20
N LYS A 179 -5.53 -8.68 -6.70
CA LYS A 179 -6.15 -7.44 -7.16
C LYS A 179 -6.21 -6.35 -6.08
N GLU A 180 -6.53 -6.73 -4.85
CA GLU A 180 -6.55 -5.77 -3.74
C GLU A 180 -5.12 -5.37 -3.33
N GLY A 181 -4.13 -6.27 -3.44
CA GLY A 181 -2.72 -5.97 -3.22
C GLY A 181 -2.20 -4.91 -4.18
N TYR A 182 -2.46 -5.05 -5.48
CA TYR A 182 -2.13 -4.01 -6.46
C TYR A 182 -2.83 -2.68 -6.16
N ARG A 183 -4.07 -2.74 -5.68
CA ARG A 183 -4.78 -1.53 -5.24
C ARG A 183 -4.11 -0.88 -4.02
N TRP A 184 -3.67 -1.67 -3.05
CA TRP A 184 -2.94 -1.15 -1.89
C TRP A 184 -1.61 -0.53 -2.31
N ALA A 185 -0.88 -1.18 -3.22
CA ALA A 185 0.33 -0.63 -3.81
C ALA A 185 0.07 0.72 -4.50
N GLN A 186 -1.00 0.83 -5.27
CA GLN A 186 -1.41 2.09 -5.91
C GLN A 186 -1.78 3.19 -4.92
N LEU A 187 -2.22 2.83 -3.71
CA LEU A 187 -2.53 3.75 -2.61
C LEU A 187 -1.32 4.05 -1.72
N GLY A 188 -0.15 3.48 -2.02
CA GLY A 188 1.07 3.66 -1.24
C GLY A 188 1.05 2.93 0.11
N ILE A 189 0.28 1.84 0.24
CA ILE A 189 0.16 1.08 1.48
C ILE A 189 1.23 -0.01 1.51
N PHE A 190 2.39 0.31 2.10
CA PHE A 190 3.54 -0.59 2.21
C PHE A 190 4.05 -0.77 3.64
N ASP A 191 3.36 -0.21 4.63
CA ASP A 191 3.70 -0.32 6.04
C ASP A 191 2.47 -0.58 6.90
N GLN A 192 2.68 -1.05 8.13
CA GLN A 192 1.59 -1.38 9.06
C GLN A 192 0.73 -0.16 9.42
N ASN A 193 1.30 1.03 9.51
CA ASN A 193 0.56 2.22 9.91
C ASN A 193 -0.40 2.66 8.81
N SER A 194 0.07 2.73 7.56
CA SER A 194 -0.78 3.06 6.41
C SER A 194 -1.87 2.00 6.21
N ALA A 195 -1.54 0.71 6.38
CA ALA A 195 -2.52 -0.37 6.36
C ALA A 195 -3.57 -0.22 7.47
N ALA A 196 -3.15 0.06 8.71
CA ALA A 196 -4.07 0.26 9.84
C ALA A 196 -5.02 1.45 9.62
N VAL A 197 -4.51 2.57 9.10
CA VAL A 197 -5.35 3.74 8.74
C VAL A 197 -6.36 3.39 7.67
N TYR A 198 -5.96 2.67 6.63
CA TYR A 198 -6.85 2.22 5.56
C TYR A 198 -7.94 1.29 6.10
N LEU A 199 -7.55 0.28 6.89
CA LEU A 199 -8.47 -0.68 7.49
C LEU A 199 -9.47 -0.01 8.43
N LYS A 200 -9.04 0.95 9.23
CA LYS A 200 -9.92 1.74 10.11
C LYS A 200 -10.97 2.51 9.30
N LYS A 201 -10.55 3.23 8.26
CA LYS A 201 -11.46 3.96 7.37
C LYS A 201 -12.44 3.02 6.66
N TRP A 202 -11.98 1.85 6.25
CA TRP A 202 -12.83 0.83 5.64
C TRP A 202 -13.86 0.28 6.63
N ALA A 203 -13.45 -0.07 7.84
CA ALA A 203 -14.34 -0.57 8.90
C ALA A 203 -15.41 0.46 9.29
N GLU A 204 -15.04 1.73 9.41
CA GLU A 204 -15.99 2.82 9.70
C GLU A 204 -17.04 2.97 8.59
N ARG A 205 -16.62 2.93 7.32
CA ARG A 205 -17.53 2.98 6.17
C ARG A 205 -18.47 1.76 6.14
N ASN A 206 -17.93 0.58 6.38
CA ASN A 206 -18.70 -0.65 6.38
C ASN A 206 -19.74 -0.67 7.51
N ARG A 207 -19.37 -0.21 8.71
CA ARG A 207 -20.27 -0.06 9.84
C ARG A 207 -21.42 0.91 9.55
N LYS A 208 -21.13 2.08 8.97
CA LYS A 208 -22.14 3.06 8.57
C LYS A 208 -23.09 2.47 7.52
N TYR A 209 -22.53 1.74 6.54
CA TYR A 209 -23.32 1.12 5.49
C TYR A 209 -24.26 0.02 6.03
N THR A 210 -23.76 -0.84 6.90
CA THR A 210 -24.54 -1.88 7.56
C THR A 210 -25.66 -1.28 8.45
N SER A 211 -25.33 -0.24 9.22
CA SER A 211 -26.31 0.49 10.02
C SER A 211 -27.39 1.15 9.15
N TYR A 212 -26.99 1.76 8.02
CA TYR A 212 -27.94 2.36 7.08
C TYR A 212 -28.88 1.33 6.47
N LEU A 213 -28.38 0.18 6.02
CA LEU A 213 -29.18 -0.91 5.47
C LEU A 213 -30.12 -1.53 6.50
N SER A 214 -29.70 -1.67 7.76
CA SER A 214 -30.57 -2.17 8.84
C SER A 214 -31.71 -1.21 9.13
N ASN A 215 -31.47 0.10 9.11
CA ASN A 215 -32.48 1.14 9.28
C ASN A 215 -33.51 1.16 8.15
N LEU A 216 -33.07 0.82 6.92
CA LEU A 216 -33.97 0.71 5.76
C LEU A 216 -34.82 -0.60 5.74
N ARG A 217 -34.67 -1.50 6.72
CA ARG A 217 -35.32 -2.83 6.79
C ARG A 217 -35.08 -3.71 5.53
N ILE A 218 -34.07 -3.43 4.74
CA ILE A 218 -33.78 -4.19 3.51
C ILE A 218 -33.18 -5.56 3.86
N LEU A 219 -32.47 -5.67 4.99
CA LEU A 219 -31.84 -6.92 5.45
C LEU A 219 -32.83 -7.96 6.05
N ASN A 220 -34.05 -7.58 6.31
CA ASN A 220 -35.08 -8.44 6.95
C ASN A 220 -36.15 -8.95 5.98
N ARG A 221 -35.94 -8.89 4.67
CA ARG A 221 -36.82 -9.57 3.73
C ARG A 221 -36.44 -11.05 3.63
N PRO A 222 -37.30 -12.00 4.03
CA PRO A 222 -37.06 -13.40 3.70
C PRO A 222 -36.99 -13.57 2.18
N PRO A 223 -36.21 -14.53 1.65
CA PRO A 223 -36.19 -14.81 0.23
C PRO A 223 -37.61 -15.11 -0.21
N VAL A 224 -38.07 -14.44 -1.27
CA VAL A 224 -39.35 -14.74 -1.89
C VAL A 224 -39.22 -16.13 -2.49
N GLU A 225 -39.88 -17.09 -1.90
CA GLU A 225 -40.06 -18.43 -2.49
C GLU A 225 -40.79 -18.25 -3.83
N ALA A 226 -40.12 -18.68 -4.91
CA ALA A 226 -40.68 -18.81 -6.25
C ALA A 226 -40.95 -20.27 -6.54
#